data_39c748001407f47afc5109911b290ad5
#
_entry.id   39c748001407f47afc5109911b290ad5
#
_cell.length_a   1.000
_cell.length_b   1.000
_cell.length_c   1.000
_cell.angle_alpha   90.00
_cell.angle_beta   90.00
_cell.angle_gamma   90.00
#
_symmetry.space_group_name_H-M   'P 1'
#
loop_
_entity.id
_entity.type
_entity.pdbx_description
1 polymer ?
#
loop_
_entity_poly.entity_id
_entity_poly.type
_entity_poly.pdbx_seq_one_letter_code
_entity_poly.pdbx_strand_id
1 'polypeptide(L)'
;MLLSRLKTLTAVAVMSVAGLTAAHAAEPIKAGFVYIGPTGDHGWTYAHDEGRKMLEAQSGGKVKTAFVENVPETADAERVFRDLAQKGNKVVFGTSFGYMNQMVKVAKAFPNTVFMHATGYKTAANLGVYDVRTYEGAYMLGVVAGKMSKSNQLGVVASIPIPEVIRNINAFTIGARSVNPAITTRAIWVNSWFDPGKEREAALALISQGCDVLMQNTDSPAVVQAAQEKGVLAFGWDSDMSKFGGKAQLAASVLHWGVLYKKTMDEVEAGTWKSGDMWWGVKEGAVNIENFGPAVPPAVKKLAEERRDAIKLGKLHPYAGPVKDQSGKVFVAAGQTYADADLKKMNFYVEGVQGSIPK
;
A
#
# COMPACT_ATOMS: atom_id res chain seq x y z
N MET A 1 98.93 7.53 -29.22
CA MET A 1 98.07 6.61 -29.98
C MET A 1 97.16 5.91 -29.02
N LEU A 2 95.95 6.17 -29.06
CA LEU A 2 94.81 5.35 -28.96
C LEU A 2 93.55 6.20 -28.62
N LEU A 3 92.69 6.33 -29.57
CA LEU A 3 91.39 7.00 -29.45
C LEU A 3 90.43 6.09 -28.68
N SER A 4 89.87 6.58 -27.63
CA SER A 4 88.70 5.94 -27.01
C SER A 4 87.41 6.70 -27.36
N ARG A 5 86.53 6.03 -28.03
CA ARG A 5 85.26 6.53 -28.44
C ARG A 5 84.29 6.51 -27.22
N LEU A 6 83.76 7.66 -26.90
CA LEU A 6 82.66 7.81 -25.92
C LEU A 6 81.31 7.64 -26.63
N LYS A 7 80.56 6.61 -26.30
CA LYS A 7 79.21 6.41 -26.77
C LYS A 7 78.26 7.08 -25.76
N THR A 8 77.58 8.12 -26.21
CA THR A 8 76.51 8.78 -25.48
C THR A 8 75.25 7.98 -25.65
N LEU A 9 74.70 7.40 -24.57
CA LEU A 9 73.35 6.82 -24.52
C LEU A 9 72.34 7.92 -24.15
N THR A 10 71.46 8.24 -25.08
CA THR A 10 70.33 9.13 -24.85
C THR A 10 69.18 8.27 -24.35
N ALA A 11 68.83 8.38 -23.07
CA ALA A 11 67.60 7.75 -22.49
C ALA A 11 66.43 8.61 -22.80
N VAL A 12 65.54 8.11 -23.64
CA VAL A 12 64.19 8.71 -23.88
C VAL A 12 63.26 8.25 -22.77
N ALA A 13 62.92 9.15 -21.85
CA ALA A 13 61.91 8.91 -20.84
C ALA A 13 60.50 9.12 -21.46
N VAL A 14 59.80 8.01 -21.72
CA VAL A 14 58.36 8.04 -22.11
C VAL A 14 57.56 8.29 -20.84
N MET A 15 57.10 9.52 -20.64
CA MET A 15 56.08 9.82 -19.61
C MET A 15 54.72 9.32 -20.08
N SER A 16 54.27 8.18 -19.53
CA SER A 16 52.94 7.70 -19.66
C SER A 16 52.00 8.59 -18.80
N VAL A 17 51.31 9.52 -19.43
CA VAL A 17 50.21 10.26 -18.79
C VAL A 17 49.02 9.29 -18.66
N ALA A 18 48.90 8.61 -17.52
CA ALA A 18 47.69 7.89 -17.15
C ALA A 18 46.58 8.94 -16.90
N GLY A 19 45.78 9.18 -17.88
CA GLY A 19 44.56 9.99 -17.72
C GLY A 19 43.60 9.29 -16.73
N LEU A 20 43.57 9.81 -15.50
CA LEU A 20 42.47 9.53 -14.57
C LEU A 20 41.19 10.10 -15.19
N THR A 21 40.45 9.29 -15.93
CA THR A 21 39.06 9.57 -16.21
C THR A 21 38.31 9.48 -14.88
N ALA A 22 38.10 10.62 -14.22
CA ALA A 22 37.15 10.72 -13.12
C ALA A 22 35.82 10.23 -13.69
N ALA A 23 35.39 9.03 -13.29
CA ALA A 23 34.05 8.54 -13.55
C ALA A 23 33.12 9.55 -12.88
N HIS A 24 32.52 10.45 -13.68
CA HIS A 24 31.43 11.29 -13.21
C HIS A 24 30.32 10.32 -12.80
N ALA A 25 30.08 10.22 -11.49
CA ALA A 25 28.90 9.53 -11.01
C ALA A 25 27.69 10.19 -11.69
N ALA A 26 26.86 9.38 -12.36
CA ALA A 26 25.67 9.89 -13.03
C ALA A 26 24.82 10.64 -12.00
N GLU A 27 24.27 11.79 -12.39
CA GLU A 27 23.37 12.55 -11.54
C GLU A 27 22.17 11.66 -11.09
N PRO A 28 21.84 11.67 -9.80
CA PRO A 28 20.74 10.85 -9.29
C PRO A 28 19.42 11.16 -9.99
N ILE A 29 18.65 10.13 -10.29
CA ILE A 29 17.29 10.28 -10.81
C ILE A 29 16.41 10.84 -9.69
N LYS A 30 15.71 11.93 -9.97
CA LYS A 30 14.81 12.57 -9.00
C LYS A 30 13.42 11.96 -9.09
N ALA A 31 12.83 11.62 -7.93
CA ALA A 31 11.45 11.18 -7.78
C ALA A 31 10.70 12.07 -6.78
N GLY A 32 9.52 12.53 -7.16
CA GLY A 32 8.64 13.34 -6.32
C GLY A 32 7.46 12.55 -5.80
N PHE A 33 7.03 12.80 -4.57
CA PHE A 33 5.88 12.15 -3.93
C PHE A 33 4.90 13.18 -3.43
N VAL A 34 3.61 12.95 -3.66
CA VAL A 34 2.52 13.81 -3.21
C VAL A 34 1.60 13.01 -2.31
N TYR A 35 1.52 13.39 -1.04
CA TYR A 35 0.78 12.70 0.00
C TYR A 35 -0.48 13.44 0.39
N ILE A 36 -1.57 12.69 0.61
CA ILE A 36 -2.87 13.22 1.05
C ILE A 36 -2.86 13.65 2.52
N GLY A 37 -2.17 12.91 3.37
CA GLY A 37 -2.07 13.15 4.81
C GLY A 37 -0.64 13.44 5.26
N PRO A 38 -0.43 13.58 6.57
CA PRO A 38 0.89 13.75 7.15
C PRO A 38 1.66 12.43 7.16
N THR A 39 2.99 12.48 7.03
CA THR A 39 3.86 11.29 7.13
C THR A 39 3.86 10.64 8.53
N GLY A 40 3.26 11.28 9.51
CA GLY A 40 3.08 10.79 10.88
C GLY A 40 1.68 10.23 11.18
N ASP A 41 0.86 9.93 10.15
CA ASP A 41 -0.48 9.35 10.35
C ASP A 41 -0.45 7.91 10.86
N HIS A 42 0.64 7.19 10.63
CA HIS A 42 0.85 5.77 10.90
C HIS A 42 -0.02 4.80 10.07
N GLY A 43 -0.73 5.30 9.07
CA GLY A 43 -1.53 4.54 8.12
C GLY A 43 -0.98 4.66 6.70
N TRP A 44 -1.85 5.08 5.79
CA TRP A 44 -1.58 5.16 4.34
C TRP A 44 -0.37 6.00 3.98
N THR A 45 -0.34 7.27 4.42
CA THR A 45 0.76 8.19 4.08
C THR A 45 2.07 7.73 4.71
N TYR A 46 2.05 7.26 5.96
CA TYR A 46 3.23 6.69 6.61
C TYR A 46 3.78 5.50 5.82
N ALA A 47 2.93 4.56 5.41
CA ALA A 47 3.35 3.39 4.64
C ALA A 47 3.98 3.78 3.30
N HIS A 48 3.42 4.78 2.60
CA HIS A 48 3.99 5.33 1.39
C HIS A 48 5.37 5.99 1.63
N ASP A 49 5.52 6.75 2.72
CA ASP A 49 6.79 7.39 3.06
C ASP A 49 7.87 6.40 3.46
N GLU A 50 7.52 5.33 4.18
CA GLU A 50 8.45 4.22 4.45
C GLU A 50 8.88 3.53 3.14
N GLY A 51 7.96 3.34 2.18
CA GLY A 51 8.29 2.86 0.84
C GLY A 51 9.24 3.79 0.08
N ARG A 52 9.05 5.12 0.17
CA ARG A 52 9.95 6.12 -0.40
C ARG A 52 11.35 6.06 0.24
N LYS A 53 11.42 5.98 1.56
CA LYS A 53 12.70 5.85 2.31
C LYS A 53 13.43 4.56 1.93
N MET A 54 12.70 3.45 1.82
CA MET A 54 13.24 2.17 1.36
C MET A 54 13.83 2.29 -0.05
N LEU A 55 13.11 2.90 -0.99
CA LEU A 55 13.59 3.15 -2.35
C LEU A 55 14.91 3.92 -2.34
N GLU A 56 14.95 5.04 -1.60
CA GLU A 56 16.15 5.88 -1.54
C GLU A 56 17.35 5.13 -0.93
N ALA A 57 17.13 4.43 0.17
CA ALA A 57 18.17 3.64 0.84
C ALA A 57 18.70 2.50 -0.05
N GLN A 58 17.83 1.81 -0.78
CA GLN A 58 18.22 0.69 -1.63
C GLN A 58 18.80 1.11 -2.99
N SER A 59 18.65 2.37 -3.37
CA SER A 59 19.15 2.89 -4.66
C SER A 59 20.67 3.00 -4.75
N GLY A 60 21.38 2.91 -3.61
CA GLY A 60 22.83 3.15 -3.58
C GLY A 60 23.21 4.56 -4.03
N GLY A 61 22.35 5.55 -3.80
CA GLY A 61 22.55 6.95 -4.17
C GLY A 61 22.12 7.30 -5.60
N LYS A 62 21.59 6.35 -6.36
CA LYS A 62 21.11 6.58 -7.73
C LYS A 62 19.76 7.30 -7.79
N VAL A 63 18.99 7.28 -6.71
CA VAL A 63 17.68 7.96 -6.62
C VAL A 63 17.71 8.98 -5.48
N LYS A 64 17.22 10.19 -5.76
CA LYS A 64 16.90 11.21 -4.76
C LYS A 64 15.43 11.47 -4.74
N THR A 65 14.84 11.49 -3.55
CA THR A 65 13.42 11.70 -3.39
C THR A 65 13.10 13.05 -2.74
N ALA A 66 11.94 13.61 -3.11
CA ALA A 66 11.33 14.75 -2.45
C ALA A 66 9.84 14.44 -2.25
N PHE A 67 9.21 15.01 -1.23
CA PHE A 67 7.79 14.84 -1.01
C PHE A 67 7.11 16.13 -0.58
N VAL A 68 5.80 16.18 -0.78
CA VAL A 68 4.89 17.21 -0.26
C VAL A 68 3.73 16.50 0.40
N GLU A 69 3.50 16.76 1.68
CA GLU A 69 2.43 16.15 2.46
C GLU A 69 1.25 17.10 2.68
N ASN A 70 0.12 16.56 3.14
CA ASN A 70 -1.12 17.30 3.40
C ASN A 70 -1.63 18.06 2.16
N VAL A 71 -1.52 17.43 0.99
CA VAL A 71 -2.02 17.99 -0.26
C VAL A 71 -3.46 17.52 -0.48
N PRO A 72 -4.46 18.40 -0.43
CA PRO A 72 -5.86 18.01 -0.62
C PRO A 72 -6.12 17.59 -2.06
N GLU A 73 -7.12 16.73 -2.26
CA GLU A 73 -7.57 16.21 -3.58
C GLU A 73 -8.32 17.27 -4.42
N THR A 74 -7.83 18.48 -4.42
CA THR A 74 -8.40 19.66 -5.08
C THR A 74 -7.48 20.18 -6.20
N ALA A 75 -7.75 21.40 -6.69
CA ALA A 75 -6.88 22.09 -7.65
C ALA A 75 -5.44 22.32 -7.12
N ASP A 76 -5.24 22.34 -5.81
CA ASP A 76 -3.91 22.50 -5.23
C ASP A 76 -2.99 21.32 -5.58
N ALA A 77 -3.53 20.11 -5.67
CA ALA A 77 -2.75 18.96 -6.11
C ALA A 77 -2.18 19.16 -7.53
N GLU A 78 -2.93 19.75 -8.46
CA GLU A 78 -2.42 20.04 -9.81
C GLU A 78 -1.19 20.93 -9.76
N ARG A 79 -1.21 21.98 -8.92
CA ARG A 79 -0.07 22.89 -8.73
C ARG A 79 1.16 22.17 -8.20
N VAL A 80 0.97 21.29 -7.21
CA VAL A 80 2.08 20.53 -6.61
C VAL A 80 2.68 19.54 -7.63
N PHE A 81 1.87 18.82 -8.39
CA PHE A 81 2.35 17.94 -9.46
C PHE A 81 3.15 18.68 -10.53
N ARG A 82 2.68 19.88 -10.95
CA ARG A 82 3.40 20.74 -11.90
C ARG A 82 4.75 21.18 -11.35
N ASP A 83 4.78 21.64 -10.11
CA ASP A 83 6.01 22.11 -9.45
C ASP A 83 7.05 20.99 -9.36
N LEU A 84 6.66 19.78 -8.97
CA LEU A 84 7.56 18.64 -8.94
C LEU A 84 8.10 18.27 -10.32
N ALA A 85 7.25 18.29 -11.36
CA ALA A 85 7.69 18.04 -12.73
C ALA A 85 8.67 19.12 -13.22
N GLN A 86 8.38 20.39 -12.96
CA GLN A 86 9.24 21.53 -13.30
C GLN A 86 10.60 21.49 -12.59
N LYS A 87 10.67 20.96 -11.37
CA LYS A 87 11.91 20.73 -10.62
C LYS A 87 12.76 19.58 -11.16
N GLY A 88 12.35 18.97 -12.27
CA GLY A 88 13.10 17.94 -12.97
C GLY A 88 12.97 16.54 -12.38
N ASN A 89 11.90 16.29 -11.60
CA ASN A 89 11.61 14.92 -11.20
C ASN A 89 11.27 14.10 -12.44
N LYS A 90 11.94 12.95 -12.62
CA LYS A 90 11.70 12.02 -13.72
C LYS A 90 10.45 11.19 -13.50
N VAL A 91 10.14 10.91 -12.22
CA VAL A 91 8.93 10.21 -11.81
C VAL A 91 8.24 11.03 -10.73
N VAL A 92 6.91 11.14 -10.82
CA VAL A 92 6.08 11.78 -9.78
C VAL A 92 4.98 10.80 -9.38
N PHE A 93 4.99 10.41 -8.10
CA PHE A 93 4.01 9.54 -7.49
C PHE A 93 2.93 10.38 -6.80
N GLY A 94 1.67 10.15 -7.17
CA GLY A 94 0.51 10.69 -6.46
C GLY A 94 -0.16 9.56 -5.69
N THR A 95 -0.26 9.69 -4.38
CA THR A 95 -0.60 8.59 -3.48
C THR A 95 -2.05 8.60 -3.01
N SER A 96 -2.96 9.21 -3.74
CA SER A 96 -4.38 9.20 -3.37
C SER A 96 -5.31 9.09 -4.57
N PHE A 97 -6.44 8.39 -4.38
CA PHE A 97 -7.45 8.14 -5.41
C PHE A 97 -7.96 9.41 -6.09
N GLY A 98 -8.23 10.47 -5.33
CA GLY A 98 -8.80 11.71 -5.84
C GLY A 98 -7.82 12.57 -6.64
N TYR A 99 -6.53 12.22 -6.73
CA TYR A 99 -5.55 12.93 -7.59
C TYR A 99 -5.70 12.63 -9.08
N MET A 100 -6.54 11.68 -9.47
CA MET A 100 -6.60 11.13 -10.81
C MET A 100 -6.75 12.18 -11.91
N ASN A 101 -7.71 13.09 -11.77
CA ASN A 101 -7.98 14.10 -12.81
C ASN A 101 -6.87 15.14 -12.92
N GLN A 102 -6.30 15.55 -11.80
CA GLN A 102 -5.17 16.47 -11.71
C GLN A 102 -3.93 15.87 -12.38
N MET A 103 -3.62 14.60 -12.09
CA MET A 103 -2.48 13.90 -12.68
C MET A 103 -2.65 13.70 -14.19
N VAL A 104 -3.83 13.30 -14.67
CA VAL A 104 -4.13 13.21 -16.11
C VAL A 104 -3.88 14.54 -16.83
N LYS A 105 -4.28 15.66 -16.21
CA LYS A 105 -4.10 17.00 -16.78
C LYS A 105 -2.63 17.42 -16.81
N VAL A 106 -1.88 17.14 -15.72
CA VAL A 106 -0.46 17.50 -15.64
C VAL A 106 0.40 16.61 -16.53
N ALA A 107 0.11 15.32 -16.62
CA ALA A 107 0.86 14.39 -17.48
C ALA A 107 0.89 14.84 -18.94
N LYS A 108 -0.22 15.37 -19.45
CA LYS A 108 -0.28 15.95 -20.83
C LYS A 108 0.67 17.12 -21.03
N ALA A 109 0.91 17.93 -19.99
CA ALA A 109 1.77 19.10 -20.06
C ALA A 109 3.26 18.79 -19.89
N PHE A 110 3.59 17.62 -19.32
CA PHE A 110 4.96 17.20 -19.01
C PHE A 110 5.27 15.80 -19.59
N PRO A 111 5.34 15.66 -20.92
CA PRO A 111 5.46 14.34 -21.58
C PRO A 111 6.76 13.60 -21.26
N ASN A 112 7.79 14.29 -20.77
CA ASN A 112 9.09 13.70 -20.38
C ASN A 112 9.18 13.31 -18.89
N THR A 113 8.08 13.48 -18.12
CA THR A 113 7.96 13.04 -16.74
C THR A 113 6.99 11.88 -16.68
N VAL A 114 7.36 10.80 -16.02
CA VAL A 114 6.49 9.68 -15.71
C VAL A 114 5.64 10.04 -14.48
N PHE A 115 4.36 9.81 -14.58
CA PHE A 115 3.42 9.96 -13.47
C PHE A 115 2.88 8.60 -13.05
N MET A 116 2.87 8.32 -11.76
CA MET A 116 2.34 7.09 -11.18
C MET A 116 1.24 7.43 -10.18
N HIS A 117 0.02 7.01 -10.47
CA HIS A 117 -1.16 7.30 -9.68
C HIS A 117 -1.59 6.09 -8.86
N ALA A 118 -1.63 6.23 -7.53
CA ALA A 118 -2.13 5.18 -6.64
C ALA A 118 -3.65 5.02 -6.77
N THR A 119 -4.11 3.76 -6.81
CA THR A 119 -5.53 3.37 -6.79
C THR A 119 -6.40 3.93 -7.91
N GLY A 120 -5.81 4.54 -8.94
CA GLY A 120 -6.52 5.08 -10.08
C GLY A 120 -6.95 4.03 -11.11
N TYR A 121 -7.57 4.51 -12.19
CA TYR A 121 -7.95 3.67 -13.34
C TYR A 121 -7.75 4.35 -14.70
N LYS A 122 -7.24 5.59 -14.72
CA LYS A 122 -6.94 6.32 -15.96
C LYS A 122 -5.44 6.27 -16.24
N THR A 123 -5.09 5.88 -17.45
CA THR A 123 -3.70 5.85 -17.94
C THR A 123 -3.51 6.76 -19.14
N ALA A 124 -2.26 7.13 -19.42
CA ALA A 124 -1.84 7.86 -20.62
C ALA A 124 -0.40 7.42 -20.98
N ALA A 125 0.17 7.91 -22.07
CA ALA A 125 1.49 7.49 -22.52
C ALA A 125 2.59 7.60 -21.44
N ASN A 126 2.50 8.60 -20.57
CA ASN A 126 3.41 8.84 -19.44
C ASN A 126 2.72 8.84 -18.08
N LEU A 127 1.51 8.27 -17.98
CA LEU A 127 0.75 8.10 -16.74
C LEU A 127 0.40 6.62 -16.58
N GLY A 128 0.96 5.98 -15.56
CA GLY A 128 0.61 4.64 -15.10
C GLY A 128 -0.21 4.69 -13.81
N VAL A 129 -0.86 3.60 -13.50
CA VAL A 129 -1.56 3.37 -12.24
C VAL A 129 -0.84 2.27 -11.46
N TYR A 130 -0.82 2.39 -10.15
CA TYR A 130 -0.34 1.34 -9.27
C TYR A 130 -1.28 1.19 -8.07
N ASP A 131 -1.41 -0.02 -7.58
CA ASP A 131 -2.25 -0.35 -6.44
C ASP A 131 -1.72 -1.62 -5.77
N VAL A 132 -2.15 -1.85 -4.54
CA VAL A 132 -1.90 -3.09 -3.82
C VAL A 132 -3.22 -3.81 -3.53
N ARG A 133 -3.16 -5.14 -3.45
CA ARG A 133 -4.33 -5.98 -3.16
C ARG A 133 -4.62 -5.97 -1.66
N THR A 134 -4.98 -4.80 -1.12
CA THR A 134 -5.29 -4.58 0.30
C THR A 134 -6.29 -5.60 0.84
N TYR A 135 -7.22 -6.06 -0.01
CA TYR A 135 -8.20 -7.08 0.33
C TYR A 135 -7.59 -8.45 0.69
N GLU A 136 -6.38 -8.76 0.22
CA GLU A 136 -5.65 -9.98 0.62
C GLU A 136 -5.24 -9.87 2.10
N GLY A 137 -4.74 -8.69 2.51
CA GLY A 137 -4.46 -8.36 3.90
C GLY A 137 -5.73 -8.42 4.76
N ALA A 138 -6.80 -7.75 4.33
CA ALA A 138 -8.08 -7.78 5.03
C ALA A 138 -8.63 -9.20 5.23
N TYR A 139 -8.52 -10.07 4.22
CA TYR A 139 -8.91 -11.48 4.34
C TYR A 139 -8.11 -12.20 5.43
N MET A 140 -6.79 -12.02 5.46
CA MET A 140 -5.93 -12.65 6.47
C MET A 140 -6.25 -12.14 7.89
N LEU A 141 -6.47 -10.83 8.05
CA LEU A 141 -6.96 -10.26 9.31
C LEU A 141 -8.31 -10.85 9.69
N GLY A 142 -9.20 -11.05 8.72
CA GLY A 142 -10.50 -11.69 8.93
C GLY A 142 -10.36 -13.11 9.49
N VAL A 143 -9.45 -13.93 8.96
CA VAL A 143 -9.17 -15.28 9.48
C VAL A 143 -8.77 -15.23 10.96
N VAL A 144 -7.90 -14.28 11.34
CA VAL A 144 -7.53 -14.08 12.74
C VAL A 144 -8.74 -13.63 13.56
N ALA A 145 -9.52 -12.65 13.08
CA ALA A 145 -10.71 -12.13 13.76
C ALA A 145 -11.74 -13.24 14.03
N GLY A 146 -12.02 -14.10 13.05
CA GLY A 146 -12.97 -15.19 13.18
C GLY A 146 -12.58 -16.24 14.23
N LYS A 147 -11.28 -16.38 14.52
CA LYS A 147 -10.76 -17.25 15.61
C LYS A 147 -10.70 -16.54 16.95
N MET A 148 -10.61 -15.22 16.97
CA MET A 148 -10.40 -14.44 18.21
C MET A 148 -11.68 -13.84 18.76
N SER A 149 -12.68 -13.55 17.93
CA SER A 149 -13.96 -12.99 18.38
C SER A 149 -14.73 -13.98 19.26
N LYS A 150 -15.27 -13.46 20.35
CA LYS A 150 -16.16 -14.20 21.29
C LYS A 150 -17.61 -13.83 21.08
N SER A 151 -17.89 -12.61 20.65
CA SER A 151 -19.24 -12.13 20.37
C SER A 151 -19.78 -12.54 19.02
N ASN A 152 -18.92 -13.00 18.10
CA ASN A 152 -19.21 -13.18 16.68
C ASN A 152 -19.59 -11.88 15.96
N GLN A 153 -19.32 -10.71 16.55
CA GLN A 153 -19.61 -9.41 15.99
C GLN A 153 -18.31 -8.64 15.75
N LEU A 154 -17.99 -8.41 14.48
CA LEU A 154 -16.83 -7.64 14.06
C LEU A 154 -17.25 -6.23 13.68
N GLY A 155 -16.35 -5.27 13.90
CA GLY A 155 -16.56 -3.88 13.51
C GLY A 155 -15.51 -3.42 12.51
N VAL A 156 -15.91 -2.58 11.55
CA VAL A 156 -14.99 -1.90 10.63
C VAL A 156 -15.25 -0.40 10.66
N VAL A 157 -14.20 0.36 10.99
CA VAL A 157 -14.19 1.81 10.77
C VAL A 157 -13.75 2.05 9.34
N ALA A 158 -14.67 2.55 8.51
CA ALA A 158 -14.50 2.68 7.07
C ALA A 158 -14.37 4.15 6.65
N SER A 159 -13.45 4.44 5.72
CA SER A 159 -13.16 5.79 5.24
C SER A 159 -14.23 6.31 4.27
N ILE A 160 -14.05 6.08 2.99
CA ILE A 160 -14.89 6.59 1.89
C ILE A 160 -15.51 5.41 1.13
N PRO A 161 -16.80 5.47 0.75
CA PRO A 161 -17.49 4.33 0.14
C PRO A 161 -17.11 4.11 -1.34
N ILE A 162 -15.86 3.78 -1.58
CA ILE A 162 -15.33 3.41 -2.89
C ILE A 162 -15.13 1.89 -2.99
N PRO A 163 -15.00 1.33 -4.20
CA PRO A 163 -14.85 -0.10 -4.41
C PRO A 163 -13.72 -0.75 -3.62
N GLU A 164 -12.61 -0.04 -3.40
CA GLU A 164 -11.50 -0.53 -2.60
C GLU A 164 -11.91 -0.82 -1.16
N VAL A 165 -12.50 0.14 -0.48
CA VAL A 165 -12.91 0.01 0.92
C VAL A 165 -14.00 -1.06 1.07
N ILE A 166 -14.96 -1.09 0.14
CA ILE A 166 -16.03 -2.08 0.13
C ILE A 166 -15.46 -3.50 -0.01
N ARG A 167 -14.52 -3.73 -0.94
CA ARG A 167 -13.91 -5.06 -1.10
C ARG A 167 -13.06 -5.46 0.10
N ASN A 168 -12.44 -4.50 0.82
CA ASN A 168 -11.70 -4.81 2.05
C ASN A 168 -12.64 -5.28 3.17
N ILE A 169 -13.76 -4.59 3.39
CA ILE A 169 -14.81 -5.02 4.35
C ILE A 169 -15.32 -6.42 4.01
N ASN A 170 -15.59 -6.64 2.74
CA ASN A 170 -16.07 -7.92 2.24
C ASN A 170 -15.05 -9.05 2.45
N ALA A 171 -13.78 -8.82 2.08
CA ALA A 171 -12.69 -9.79 2.22
C ALA A 171 -12.43 -10.14 3.70
N PHE A 172 -12.45 -9.14 4.59
CA PHE A 172 -12.36 -9.33 6.03
C PHE A 172 -13.49 -10.25 6.54
N THR A 173 -14.72 -9.99 6.10
CA THR A 173 -15.89 -10.81 6.49
C THR A 173 -15.79 -12.23 5.92
N ILE A 174 -15.39 -12.39 4.65
CA ILE A 174 -15.18 -13.71 4.02
C ILE A 174 -14.10 -14.48 4.79
N GLY A 175 -12.97 -13.84 5.10
CA GLY A 175 -11.89 -14.44 5.87
C GLY A 175 -12.36 -14.93 7.24
N ALA A 176 -13.11 -14.10 7.97
CA ALA A 176 -13.63 -14.45 9.29
C ALA A 176 -14.65 -15.59 9.22
N ARG A 177 -15.58 -15.53 8.27
CA ARG A 177 -16.60 -16.57 8.08
C ARG A 177 -16.01 -17.89 7.54
N SER A 178 -14.86 -17.87 6.89
CA SER A 178 -14.16 -19.09 6.45
C SER A 178 -13.75 -20.02 7.61
N VAL A 179 -13.64 -19.47 8.83
CA VAL A 179 -13.23 -20.18 10.05
C VAL A 179 -14.28 -20.15 11.15
N ASN A 180 -15.27 -19.26 11.04
CA ASN A 180 -16.41 -19.16 11.93
C ASN A 180 -17.65 -18.60 11.18
N PRO A 181 -18.53 -19.46 10.65
CA PRO A 181 -19.68 -19.03 9.83
C PRO A 181 -20.70 -18.14 10.57
N ALA A 182 -20.68 -18.12 11.92
CA ALA A 182 -21.59 -17.30 12.73
C ALA A 182 -21.20 -15.80 12.74
N ILE A 183 -20.03 -15.44 12.24
CA ILE A 183 -19.54 -14.06 12.22
C ILE A 183 -20.47 -13.16 11.40
N THR A 184 -20.72 -11.98 11.98
CA THR A 184 -21.28 -10.81 11.29
C THR A 184 -20.34 -9.62 11.43
N THR A 185 -20.32 -8.74 10.42
CA THR A 185 -19.50 -7.54 10.38
C THR A 185 -20.36 -6.30 10.21
N ARG A 186 -20.10 -5.25 11.01
CA ARG A 186 -20.73 -3.93 10.89
C ARG A 186 -19.70 -2.92 10.44
N ALA A 187 -20.07 -2.00 9.57
CA ALA A 187 -19.19 -0.90 9.15
C ALA A 187 -19.81 0.44 9.54
N ILE A 188 -18.98 1.35 10.07
CA ILE A 188 -19.32 2.76 10.24
C ILE A 188 -18.40 3.59 9.36
N TRP A 189 -19.02 4.43 8.49
CA TRP A 189 -18.33 5.26 7.53
C TRP A 189 -18.07 6.65 8.10
N VAL A 190 -16.80 7.11 8.05
CA VAL A 190 -16.41 8.42 8.60
C VAL A 190 -16.29 9.51 7.54
N ASN A 191 -16.39 9.14 6.23
CA ASN A 191 -16.24 10.05 5.10
C ASN A 191 -14.94 10.88 5.14
N SER A 192 -13.84 10.25 5.55
CA SER A 192 -12.50 10.83 5.60
C SER A 192 -11.47 9.72 5.51
N TRP A 193 -10.31 10.00 4.92
CA TRP A 193 -9.15 9.12 4.98
C TRP A 193 -8.49 9.18 6.35
N PHE A 194 -8.34 10.40 6.88
CA PHE A 194 -7.68 10.68 8.15
C PHE A 194 -8.50 11.67 8.98
N ASP A 195 -9.12 11.22 10.05
CA ASP A 195 -9.83 12.03 11.04
C ASP A 195 -9.87 11.26 12.37
N PRO A 196 -8.80 11.39 13.20
CA PRO A 196 -8.68 10.62 14.46
C PRO A 196 -9.89 10.75 15.38
N GLY A 197 -10.57 11.92 15.37
CA GLY A 197 -11.76 12.16 16.17
C GLY A 197 -12.93 11.29 15.74
N LYS A 198 -13.29 11.34 14.44
CA LYS A 198 -14.38 10.52 13.88
C LYS A 198 -14.05 9.04 13.91
N GLU A 199 -12.79 8.66 13.66
CA GLU A 199 -12.35 7.27 13.71
C GLU A 199 -12.54 6.69 15.12
N ARG A 200 -12.16 7.45 16.15
CA ARG A 200 -12.38 7.07 17.55
C ARG A 200 -13.86 6.95 17.89
N GLU A 201 -14.69 7.93 17.51
CA GLU A 201 -16.14 7.91 17.74
C GLU A 201 -16.78 6.69 17.08
N ALA A 202 -16.43 6.39 15.83
CA ALA A 202 -16.91 5.22 15.10
C ALA A 202 -16.49 3.91 15.78
N ALA A 203 -15.25 3.81 16.25
CA ALA A 203 -14.76 2.65 16.98
C ALA A 203 -15.55 2.43 18.29
N LEU A 204 -15.76 3.49 19.08
CA LEU A 204 -16.54 3.44 20.32
C LEU A 204 -18.00 3.05 20.05
N ALA A 205 -18.60 3.55 18.97
CA ALA A 205 -19.96 3.18 18.57
C ALA A 205 -20.06 1.69 18.18
N LEU A 206 -19.09 1.15 17.45
CA LEU A 206 -19.04 -0.28 17.11
C LEU A 206 -18.87 -1.15 18.37
N ILE A 207 -18.01 -0.75 19.30
CA ILE A 207 -17.81 -1.44 20.58
C ILE A 207 -19.11 -1.45 21.39
N SER A 208 -19.82 -0.32 21.47
CA SER A 208 -21.10 -0.23 22.18
C SER A 208 -22.20 -1.09 21.58
N GLN A 209 -22.08 -1.42 20.29
CA GLN A 209 -22.96 -2.34 19.56
C GLN A 209 -22.55 -3.82 19.70
N GLY A 210 -21.56 -4.13 20.54
CA GLY A 210 -21.13 -5.50 20.83
C GLY A 210 -20.01 -6.04 19.95
N CYS A 211 -19.39 -5.21 19.10
CA CYS A 211 -18.22 -5.62 18.34
C CYS A 211 -17.01 -5.78 19.30
N ASP A 212 -16.40 -6.96 19.30
CA ASP A 212 -15.26 -7.29 20.16
C ASP A 212 -13.91 -7.40 19.42
N VAL A 213 -13.95 -7.32 18.09
CA VAL A 213 -12.75 -7.23 17.23
C VAL A 213 -12.99 -6.18 16.16
N LEU A 214 -12.08 -5.21 16.04
CA LEU A 214 -12.19 -4.11 15.10
C LEU A 214 -11.11 -4.18 14.02
N MET A 215 -11.50 -3.87 12.78
CA MET A 215 -10.62 -3.50 11.67
C MET A 215 -10.87 -2.04 11.29
N GLN A 216 -9.90 -1.39 10.74
CA GLN A 216 -10.07 -0.07 10.13
C GLN A 216 -9.64 -0.07 8.67
N ASN A 217 -10.17 0.86 7.90
CA ASN A 217 -9.68 1.26 6.59
C ASN A 217 -9.59 2.80 6.57
N THR A 218 -8.96 3.32 7.60
CA THR A 218 -8.66 4.73 7.86
C THR A 218 -7.22 4.82 8.36
N ASP A 219 -6.65 6.01 8.38
CA ASP A 219 -5.20 6.17 8.43
C ASP A 219 -4.64 6.43 9.83
N SER A 220 -5.48 6.78 10.83
CA SER A 220 -4.96 7.07 12.16
C SER A 220 -4.95 5.86 13.09
N PRO A 221 -4.12 5.86 14.17
CA PRO A 221 -4.15 4.80 15.17
C PRO A 221 -5.32 4.90 16.18
N ALA A 222 -6.29 5.79 15.95
CA ALA A 222 -7.37 6.06 16.92
C ALA A 222 -8.24 4.82 17.20
N VAL A 223 -8.43 3.94 16.20
CA VAL A 223 -9.22 2.71 16.37
C VAL A 223 -8.53 1.71 17.29
N VAL A 224 -7.23 1.45 17.09
CA VAL A 224 -6.47 0.52 17.94
C VAL A 224 -6.32 1.08 19.37
N GLN A 225 -6.22 2.41 19.53
CA GLN A 225 -6.20 3.07 20.82
C GLN A 225 -7.54 2.91 21.56
N ALA A 226 -8.67 3.15 20.87
CA ALA A 226 -10.00 2.96 21.44
C ALA A 226 -10.23 1.49 21.83
N ALA A 227 -9.78 0.54 21.02
CA ALA A 227 -9.84 -0.89 21.35
C ALA A 227 -9.03 -1.22 22.61
N GLN A 228 -7.81 -0.72 22.72
CA GLN A 228 -6.96 -0.90 23.91
C GLN A 228 -7.62 -0.34 25.17
N GLU A 229 -8.19 0.86 25.11
CA GLU A 229 -8.87 1.51 26.23
C GLU A 229 -10.12 0.75 26.68
N LYS A 230 -10.86 0.16 25.75
CA LYS A 230 -12.10 -0.58 26.01
C LYS A 230 -11.91 -2.06 26.27
N GLY A 231 -10.68 -2.56 26.18
CA GLY A 231 -10.37 -3.97 26.41
C GLY A 231 -10.91 -4.92 25.32
N VAL A 232 -11.14 -4.40 24.11
CA VAL A 232 -11.47 -5.20 22.92
C VAL A 232 -10.25 -5.33 22.01
N LEU A 233 -10.36 -6.09 20.92
CA LEU A 233 -9.26 -6.39 20.03
C LEU A 233 -9.33 -5.58 18.75
N ALA A 234 -8.19 -5.31 18.11
CA ALA A 234 -8.12 -4.58 16.86
C ALA A 234 -6.91 -5.01 16.01
N PHE A 235 -6.82 -4.46 14.81
CA PHE A 235 -5.72 -4.68 13.87
C PHE A 235 -5.06 -3.36 13.49
N GLY A 236 -3.74 -3.42 13.24
CA GLY A 236 -3.05 -2.38 12.49
C GLY A 236 -3.45 -2.45 11.00
N TRP A 237 -3.55 -1.29 10.37
CA TRP A 237 -3.89 -1.16 8.96
C TRP A 237 -2.84 -0.33 8.25
N ASP A 238 -2.40 -0.80 7.08
CA ASP A 238 -1.33 -0.26 6.24
C ASP A 238 0.06 -0.31 6.88
N SER A 239 0.16 -0.27 8.22
CA SER A 239 1.39 -0.38 8.98
C SER A 239 1.19 -1.06 10.34
N ASP A 240 2.29 -1.28 11.07
CA ASP A 240 2.25 -1.72 12.45
C ASP A 240 1.82 -0.59 13.38
N MET A 241 0.69 -0.76 14.04
CA MET A 241 0.14 0.17 15.03
C MET A 241 0.28 -0.35 16.47
N SER A 242 1.08 -1.41 16.73
CA SER A 242 1.23 -2.03 18.06
C SER A 242 1.70 -1.03 19.13
N LYS A 243 2.49 -0.04 18.75
CA LYS A 243 2.90 1.06 19.62
C LYS A 243 1.72 1.81 20.24
N PHE A 244 0.59 1.86 19.54
CA PHE A 244 -0.62 2.56 19.97
C PHE A 244 -1.69 1.62 20.53
N GLY A 245 -1.85 0.44 19.92
CA GLY A 245 -2.83 -0.56 20.28
C GLY A 245 -2.40 -1.50 21.41
N GLY A 246 -1.12 -1.50 21.76
CA GLY A 246 -0.61 -2.32 22.86
C GLY A 246 -1.03 -3.78 22.77
N LYS A 247 -1.71 -4.30 23.80
CA LYS A 247 -2.20 -5.68 23.86
C LYS A 247 -3.47 -5.91 23.03
N ALA A 248 -4.15 -4.86 22.58
CA ALA A 248 -5.35 -4.97 21.75
C ALA A 248 -5.02 -5.33 20.31
N GLN A 249 -3.84 -4.95 19.79
CA GLN A 249 -3.48 -5.30 18.44
C GLN A 249 -3.24 -6.81 18.30
N LEU A 250 -4.01 -7.45 17.42
CA LEU A 250 -3.84 -8.87 17.08
C LEU A 250 -2.75 -9.09 16.03
N ALA A 251 -2.75 -8.30 14.97
CA ALA A 251 -1.77 -8.31 13.89
C ALA A 251 -1.94 -7.01 13.09
N ALA A 252 -1.11 -6.82 12.07
CA ALA A 252 -1.26 -5.72 11.12
C ALA A 252 -1.28 -6.26 9.67
N SER A 253 -2.11 -5.66 8.82
CA SER A 253 -1.95 -5.72 7.36
C SER A 253 -0.97 -4.63 6.98
N VAL A 254 0.23 -5.00 6.54
CA VAL A 254 1.31 -4.05 6.22
C VAL A 254 1.49 -3.93 4.72
N LEU A 255 1.62 -2.70 4.24
CA LEU A 255 1.82 -2.38 2.83
C LEU A 255 3.27 -2.00 2.56
N HIS A 256 3.89 -2.70 1.64
CA HIS A 256 5.29 -2.49 1.24
C HIS A 256 5.38 -1.78 -0.12
N TRP A 257 5.01 -0.51 -0.17
CA TRP A 257 5.01 0.32 -1.39
C TRP A 257 6.37 0.41 -2.08
N GLY A 258 7.44 0.26 -1.32
CA GLY A 258 8.81 0.35 -1.84
C GLY A 258 9.11 -0.64 -2.97
N VAL A 259 8.47 -1.82 -3.00
CA VAL A 259 8.66 -2.80 -4.08
C VAL A 259 8.12 -2.29 -5.42
N LEU A 260 6.97 -1.58 -5.41
CA LEU A 260 6.39 -0.97 -6.61
C LEU A 260 7.20 0.26 -7.05
N TYR A 261 7.65 1.07 -6.10
CA TYR A 261 8.50 2.23 -6.38
C TYR A 261 9.82 1.81 -7.00
N LYS A 262 10.47 0.79 -6.42
CA LYS A 262 11.72 0.26 -6.95
C LYS A 262 11.56 -0.24 -8.39
N LYS A 263 10.53 -1.06 -8.64
CA LYS A 263 10.23 -1.53 -10.01
C LYS A 263 10.07 -0.37 -10.98
N THR A 264 9.25 0.64 -10.63
CA THR A 264 9.03 1.79 -11.50
C THR A 264 10.33 2.55 -11.77
N MET A 265 11.15 2.79 -10.75
CA MET A 265 12.40 3.52 -10.90
C MET A 265 13.43 2.73 -11.71
N ASP A 266 13.55 1.42 -11.48
CA ASP A 266 14.44 0.53 -12.25
C ASP A 266 14.07 0.56 -13.76
N GLU A 267 12.78 0.52 -14.08
CA GLU A 267 12.31 0.58 -15.47
C GLU A 267 12.52 1.96 -16.11
N VAL A 268 12.36 3.03 -15.35
CA VAL A 268 12.65 4.40 -15.83
C VAL A 268 14.15 4.60 -16.05
N GLU A 269 15.00 4.11 -15.14
CA GLU A 269 16.47 4.13 -15.30
C GLU A 269 16.89 3.36 -16.55
N ALA A 270 16.28 2.20 -16.79
CA ALA A 270 16.58 1.36 -17.96
C ALA A 270 15.94 1.86 -19.26
N GLY A 271 15.07 2.88 -19.24
CA GLY A 271 14.31 3.34 -20.41
C GLY A 271 13.26 2.34 -20.91
N THR A 272 12.84 1.39 -20.08
CA THR A 272 11.91 0.31 -20.42
C THR A 272 10.51 0.52 -19.83
N TRP A 273 10.31 1.54 -19.01
CA TRP A 273 9.02 1.82 -18.41
C TRP A 273 7.92 1.99 -19.46
N LYS A 274 6.79 1.37 -19.19
CA LYS A 274 5.57 1.49 -20.00
C LYS A 274 4.38 1.77 -19.10
N SER A 275 3.50 2.63 -19.58
CA SER A 275 2.22 2.87 -18.91
C SER A 275 1.41 1.58 -18.80
N GLY A 276 0.75 1.42 -17.66
CA GLY A 276 -0.07 0.25 -17.38
C GLY A 276 -0.76 0.37 -16.02
N ASP A 277 -1.40 -0.73 -15.63
CA ASP A 277 -2.08 -0.89 -14.35
C ASP A 277 -1.37 -2.00 -13.57
N MET A 278 -0.63 -1.61 -12.53
CA MET A 278 0.12 -2.51 -11.66
C MET A 278 -0.69 -2.74 -10.39
N TRP A 279 -1.14 -3.96 -10.16
CA TRP A 279 -1.91 -4.33 -8.96
C TRP A 279 -1.28 -5.54 -8.27
N TRP A 280 -0.41 -5.27 -7.31
CA TRP A 280 0.42 -6.26 -6.63
C TRP A 280 -0.13 -6.62 -5.25
N GLY A 281 0.13 -7.85 -4.80
CA GLY A 281 -0.38 -8.37 -3.54
C GLY A 281 0.68 -9.09 -2.73
N VAL A 282 0.23 -10.09 -1.99
CA VAL A 282 1.08 -10.98 -1.17
C VAL A 282 2.12 -11.70 -2.03
N LYS A 283 1.75 -12.07 -3.25
CA LYS A 283 2.63 -12.78 -4.18
C LYS A 283 3.90 -12.00 -4.49
N GLU A 284 3.77 -10.71 -4.74
CA GLU A 284 4.87 -9.80 -5.09
C GLU A 284 5.52 -9.17 -3.85
N GLY A 285 5.00 -9.47 -2.65
CA GLY A 285 5.51 -8.91 -1.39
C GLY A 285 5.04 -7.49 -1.13
N ALA A 286 4.01 -7.01 -1.81
CA ALA A 286 3.45 -5.68 -1.61
C ALA A 286 2.47 -5.61 -0.43
N VAL A 287 1.90 -6.74 -0.02
CA VAL A 287 0.99 -6.87 1.14
C VAL A 287 1.45 -8.04 2.00
N ASN A 288 1.45 -7.87 3.31
CA ASN A 288 1.73 -8.95 4.23
C ASN A 288 0.90 -8.83 5.52
N ILE A 289 0.75 -9.94 6.26
CA ILE A 289 0.26 -9.94 7.64
C ILE A 289 1.46 -10.08 8.58
N GLU A 290 1.62 -9.12 9.48
CA GLU A 290 2.81 -8.99 10.31
C GLU A 290 2.45 -8.60 11.76
N ASN A 291 3.46 -8.55 12.63
CA ASN A 291 3.38 -7.98 13.97
C ASN A 291 2.24 -8.57 14.81
N PHE A 292 2.20 -9.93 14.85
CA PHE A 292 1.23 -10.65 15.68
C PHE A 292 1.41 -10.29 17.16
N GLY A 293 0.33 -9.80 17.77
CA GLY A 293 0.29 -9.40 19.16
C GLY A 293 0.28 -10.59 20.12
N PRO A 294 0.58 -10.35 21.42
CA PRO A 294 0.72 -11.42 22.42
C PRO A 294 -0.59 -12.15 22.72
N ALA A 295 -1.73 -11.58 22.36
CA ALA A 295 -3.04 -12.22 22.54
C ALA A 295 -3.32 -13.32 21.50
N VAL A 296 -2.57 -13.36 20.37
CA VAL A 296 -2.81 -14.32 19.29
C VAL A 296 -2.17 -15.67 19.62
N PRO A 297 -2.96 -16.75 19.76
CA PRO A 297 -2.42 -18.08 20.00
C PRO A 297 -1.53 -18.55 18.83
N PRO A 298 -0.48 -19.35 19.10
CA PRO A 298 0.42 -19.85 18.05
C PRO A 298 -0.31 -20.58 16.91
N ALA A 299 -1.38 -21.31 17.22
CA ALA A 299 -2.18 -22.01 16.22
C ALA A 299 -2.93 -21.04 15.28
N VAL A 300 -3.39 -19.89 15.79
CA VAL A 300 -4.07 -18.87 14.99
C VAL A 300 -3.07 -18.13 14.11
N LYS A 301 -1.90 -17.78 14.65
CA LYS A 301 -0.80 -17.22 13.87
C LYS A 301 -0.42 -18.15 12.72
N LYS A 302 -0.17 -19.43 13.01
CA LYS A 302 0.16 -20.44 12.00
C LYS A 302 -0.91 -20.52 10.90
N LEU A 303 -2.19 -20.54 11.29
CA LEU A 303 -3.29 -20.54 10.31
C LEU A 303 -3.29 -19.32 9.40
N ALA A 304 -3.06 -18.14 9.93
CA ALA A 304 -2.97 -16.91 9.13
C ALA A 304 -1.77 -16.96 8.17
N GLU A 305 -0.62 -17.44 8.62
CA GLU A 305 0.58 -17.63 7.81
C GLU A 305 0.36 -18.69 6.70
N GLU A 306 -0.33 -19.78 6.98
CA GLU A 306 -0.73 -20.78 5.98
C GLU A 306 -1.65 -20.18 4.90
N ARG A 307 -2.59 -19.30 5.28
CA ARG A 307 -3.46 -18.57 4.34
C ARG A 307 -2.66 -17.61 3.48
N ARG A 308 -1.75 -16.84 4.08
CA ARG A 308 -0.81 -15.97 3.36
C ARG A 308 -0.02 -16.78 2.31
N ASP A 309 0.57 -17.88 2.70
CA ASP A 309 1.40 -18.69 1.81
C ASP A 309 0.57 -19.34 0.70
N ALA A 310 -0.68 -19.71 0.98
CA ALA A 310 -1.60 -20.22 -0.04
C ALA A 310 -1.98 -19.10 -1.05
N ILE A 311 -2.19 -17.86 -0.60
CA ILE A 311 -2.42 -16.70 -1.48
C ILE A 311 -1.16 -16.46 -2.33
N LYS A 312 0.01 -16.42 -1.71
CA LYS A 312 1.30 -16.22 -2.39
C LYS A 312 1.54 -17.22 -3.52
N LEU A 313 1.14 -18.48 -3.30
CA LEU A 313 1.27 -19.57 -4.27
C LEU A 313 0.12 -19.64 -5.28
N GLY A 314 -0.87 -18.73 -5.21
CA GLY A 314 -2.05 -18.76 -6.05
C GLY A 314 -3.00 -19.94 -5.79
N LYS A 315 -2.84 -20.66 -4.66
CA LYS A 315 -3.69 -21.78 -4.25
C LYS A 315 -4.97 -21.34 -3.55
N LEU A 316 -5.01 -20.11 -3.09
CA LEU A 316 -6.15 -19.48 -2.45
C LEU A 316 -6.34 -18.08 -3.00
N HIS A 317 -7.59 -17.74 -3.31
CA HIS A 317 -7.99 -16.37 -3.61
C HIS A 317 -9.08 -15.96 -2.62
N PRO A 318 -9.01 -14.77 -1.98
CA PRO A 318 -10.01 -14.31 -0.99
C PRO A 318 -11.45 -14.37 -1.49
N TYR A 319 -11.66 -14.16 -2.78
CA TYR A 319 -12.96 -14.24 -3.46
C TYR A 319 -13.10 -15.49 -4.31
N ALA A 320 -12.57 -16.63 -3.86
CA ALA A 320 -12.89 -17.94 -4.48
C ALA A 320 -14.28 -18.38 -4.04
N GLY A 321 -15.08 -18.83 -5.00
CA GLY A 321 -16.47 -19.22 -4.75
C GLY A 321 -16.63 -20.57 -4.05
N PRO A 322 -17.84 -20.81 -3.47
CA PRO A 322 -19.02 -19.98 -3.63
C PRO A 322 -19.03 -18.75 -2.71
N VAL A 323 -19.32 -17.57 -3.26
CA VAL A 323 -19.49 -16.32 -2.47
C VAL A 323 -20.88 -15.76 -2.76
N LYS A 324 -21.58 -15.34 -1.71
CA LYS A 324 -22.92 -14.77 -1.76
C LYS A 324 -22.90 -13.29 -1.38
N ASP A 325 -23.80 -12.52 -1.97
CA ASP A 325 -24.12 -11.16 -1.51
C ASP A 325 -25.01 -11.17 -0.26
N GLN A 326 -25.34 -10.00 0.28
CA GLN A 326 -26.22 -9.86 1.44
C GLN A 326 -27.63 -10.46 1.25
N SER A 327 -28.11 -10.58 0.01
CA SER A 327 -29.41 -11.19 -0.28
C SER A 327 -29.38 -12.71 -0.31
N GLY A 328 -28.20 -13.31 -0.20
CA GLY A 328 -27.95 -14.75 -0.32
C GLY A 328 -27.77 -15.21 -1.77
N LYS A 329 -27.77 -14.31 -2.75
CA LYS A 329 -27.51 -14.63 -4.15
C LYS A 329 -26.02 -14.92 -4.36
N VAL A 330 -25.73 -16.08 -4.96
CA VAL A 330 -24.35 -16.45 -5.34
C VAL A 330 -23.91 -15.56 -6.50
N PHE A 331 -22.83 -14.79 -6.31
CA PHE A 331 -22.22 -14.00 -7.38
C PHE A 331 -20.86 -14.57 -7.83
N VAL A 332 -20.21 -15.43 -7.02
CA VAL A 332 -19.09 -16.26 -7.45
C VAL A 332 -19.47 -17.72 -7.24
N ALA A 333 -19.58 -18.48 -8.30
CA ALA A 333 -19.93 -19.91 -8.22
C ALA A 333 -18.75 -20.75 -7.69
N ALA A 334 -19.07 -21.96 -7.20
CA ALA A 334 -18.04 -22.90 -6.76
C ALA A 334 -17.02 -23.18 -7.86
N GLY A 335 -15.73 -23.20 -7.51
CA GLY A 335 -14.63 -23.40 -8.46
C GLY A 335 -14.28 -22.19 -9.32
N GLN A 336 -14.97 -21.06 -9.15
CA GLN A 336 -14.66 -19.80 -9.80
C GLN A 336 -13.98 -18.80 -8.84
N THR A 337 -13.36 -17.79 -9.40
CA THR A 337 -12.77 -16.66 -8.66
C THR A 337 -13.37 -15.36 -9.22
N TYR A 338 -13.66 -14.40 -8.35
CA TYR A 338 -14.14 -13.09 -8.80
C TYR A 338 -13.03 -12.34 -9.51
N ALA A 339 -13.33 -11.88 -10.72
CA ALA A 339 -12.30 -11.30 -11.59
C ALA A 339 -11.81 -9.93 -11.09
N ASP A 340 -10.55 -9.60 -11.37
CA ASP A 340 -9.95 -8.30 -11.01
C ASP A 340 -10.77 -7.10 -11.49
N ALA A 341 -11.30 -7.17 -12.72
CA ALA A 341 -12.12 -6.11 -13.28
C ALA A 341 -13.44 -5.88 -12.50
N ASP A 342 -13.97 -6.93 -11.90
CA ASP A 342 -15.19 -6.87 -11.09
C ASP A 342 -14.87 -6.44 -9.66
N LEU A 343 -13.75 -6.90 -9.09
CA LEU A 343 -13.24 -6.44 -7.80
C LEU A 343 -13.02 -4.92 -7.79
N LYS A 344 -12.49 -4.36 -8.88
CA LYS A 344 -12.26 -2.90 -9.03
C LYS A 344 -13.55 -2.08 -9.14
N LYS A 345 -14.70 -2.72 -9.31
CA LYS A 345 -16.02 -2.08 -9.42
C LYS A 345 -16.99 -2.49 -8.32
N MET A 346 -16.50 -3.23 -7.31
CA MET A 346 -17.36 -3.78 -6.26
C MET A 346 -18.09 -2.66 -5.50
N ASN A 347 -19.42 -2.74 -5.48
CA ASN A 347 -20.30 -1.73 -4.88
C ASN A 347 -21.46 -2.34 -4.06
N PHE A 348 -21.27 -3.56 -3.56
CA PHE A 348 -22.22 -4.29 -2.73
C PHE A 348 -21.50 -5.04 -1.62
N TYR A 349 -22.24 -5.41 -0.58
CA TYR A 349 -21.71 -6.22 0.52
C TYR A 349 -21.97 -7.71 0.31
N VAL A 350 -21.03 -8.52 0.85
CA VAL A 350 -21.19 -9.99 0.91
C VAL A 350 -22.07 -10.41 2.09
N GLU A 351 -22.52 -11.67 2.06
CA GLU A 351 -23.21 -12.31 3.18
C GLU A 351 -22.38 -12.20 4.47
N GLY A 352 -23.03 -11.81 5.56
CA GLY A 352 -22.43 -11.57 6.88
C GLY A 352 -22.09 -10.11 7.16
N VAL A 353 -21.99 -9.24 6.17
CA VAL A 353 -21.90 -7.79 6.40
C VAL A 353 -23.27 -7.22 6.67
N GLN A 354 -23.43 -6.43 7.71
CA GLN A 354 -24.69 -5.79 8.12
C GLN A 354 -24.72 -4.31 7.73
N GLY A 355 -25.91 -3.77 7.45
CA GLY A 355 -26.13 -2.39 7.06
C GLY A 355 -26.09 -2.17 5.56
N SER A 356 -25.93 -0.92 5.14
CA SER A 356 -25.88 -0.50 3.72
C SER A 356 -24.69 0.40 3.45
N ILE A 357 -24.25 0.41 2.20
CA ILE A 357 -23.23 1.34 1.72
C ILE A 357 -23.88 2.72 1.62
N PRO A 358 -23.28 3.79 2.16
CA PRO A 358 -23.75 5.16 1.96
C PRO A 358 -23.80 5.53 0.47
N LYS A 359 -24.78 6.39 0.11
CA LYS A 359 -24.93 6.89 -1.27
C LYS A 359 -24.08 8.12 -1.50
#